data_aec64c7146ad80abdef36a7ed98e36fe
#
_entry.id   aec64c7146ad80abdef36a7ed98e36fe
#
_cell.length_a   1.000
_cell.length_b   1.000
_cell.length_c   1.000
_cell.angle_alpha   90.00
_cell.angle_beta   90.00
_cell.angle_gamma   90.00
#
_symmetry.space_group_name_H-M   'P 1'
#
loop_
_entity.id
_entity.type
_entity.pdbx_description
1 polymer ?
#
loop_
_entity_poly.entity_id
_entity_poly.type
_entity_poly.pdbx_seq_one_letter_code
_entity_poly.pdbx_strand_id
1 'polypeptide(L)'
;MSDAIASAGLQPHEIGYVNAHGSSTVLNDPTECRAIRHALGDHAGEVAVSGTKGLHGHALGATGAMETAICAMALERGHLPGTANLIDPDPACDLDIIPPGGRDRSGRASGAFRCRPVRPRRADGA
;
A
#
# COMPACT_ATOMS: atom_id res chain seq x y z
N MET A 1 -3.40 -9.86 -1.99
CA MET A 1 -2.98 -8.83 -2.99
C MET A 1 -3.06 -9.40 -4.40
N SER A 2 -2.40 -10.50 -4.72
CA SER A 2 -2.44 -11.11 -6.07
C SER A 2 -3.86 -11.35 -6.60
N ASP A 3 -4.76 -11.92 -5.80
CA ASP A 3 -6.16 -12.13 -6.18
C ASP A 3 -6.88 -10.80 -6.49
N ALA A 4 -6.50 -9.72 -5.81
CA ALA A 4 -7.08 -8.41 -6.04
C ALA A 4 -6.65 -7.82 -7.39
N ILE A 5 -5.37 -8.00 -7.73
CA ILE A 5 -4.81 -7.59 -9.02
C ILE A 5 -5.47 -8.37 -10.15
N ALA A 6 -5.52 -9.70 -10.01
CA ALA A 6 -6.16 -10.58 -10.98
C ALA A 6 -7.65 -10.27 -11.18
N SER A 7 -8.42 -10.11 -10.08
CA SER A 7 -9.85 -9.74 -10.14
C SER A 7 -10.09 -8.38 -10.80
N ALA A 8 -9.08 -7.55 -10.85
CA ALA A 8 -9.13 -6.26 -11.49
C ALA A 8 -8.80 -6.32 -12.98
N GLY A 9 -8.35 -7.46 -13.48
CA GLY A 9 -7.83 -7.61 -14.84
C GLY A 9 -6.53 -6.86 -15.06
N LEU A 10 -5.78 -6.58 -13.98
CA LEU A 10 -4.51 -5.86 -14.05
C LEU A 10 -3.32 -6.81 -13.94
N GLN A 11 -2.19 -6.30 -14.42
CA GLN A 11 -0.90 -6.95 -14.25
C GLN A 11 -0.10 -6.26 -13.12
N PRO A 12 0.84 -6.95 -12.46
CA PRO A 12 1.66 -6.37 -11.39
C PRO A 12 2.33 -5.04 -11.76
N HIS A 13 2.83 -4.92 -13.00
CA HIS A 13 3.52 -3.72 -13.49
C HIS A 13 2.61 -2.48 -13.68
N GLU A 14 1.29 -2.68 -13.60
CA GLU A 14 0.32 -1.58 -13.67
C GLU A 14 0.03 -0.97 -12.28
N ILE A 15 0.60 -1.54 -11.20
CA ILE A 15 0.44 -1.03 -9.85
C ILE A 15 1.52 0.01 -9.56
N GLY A 16 1.13 1.25 -9.37
CA GLY A 16 2.07 2.36 -9.12
C GLY A 16 2.22 2.75 -7.64
N TYR A 17 1.25 2.34 -6.80
CA TYR A 17 1.25 2.72 -5.39
C TYR A 17 0.53 1.69 -4.53
N VAL A 18 1.06 1.45 -3.34
CA VAL A 18 0.45 0.64 -2.28
C VAL A 18 0.31 1.46 -1.01
N ASN A 19 -0.93 1.66 -0.56
CA ASN A 19 -1.18 2.10 0.82
C ASN A 19 -1.16 0.86 1.69
N ALA A 20 -0.08 0.68 2.44
CA ALA A 20 0.19 -0.52 3.20
C ALA A 20 -0.63 -0.58 4.50
N HIS A 21 -0.82 -1.78 5.04
CA HIS A 21 -1.33 -1.94 6.38
C HIS A 21 -0.44 -1.20 7.39
N GLY A 22 0.88 -1.36 7.29
CA GLY A 22 1.87 -0.52 7.95
C GLY A 22 1.55 -0.21 9.42
N SER A 23 1.34 -1.26 10.23
CA SER A 23 0.96 -1.11 11.65
C SER A 23 2.14 -0.79 12.56
N SER A 24 3.34 -0.67 12.01
CA SER A 24 4.59 -0.38 12.74
C SER A 24 4.89 -1.43 13.81
N THR A 25 4.75 -2.70 13.46
CA THR A 25 5.09 -3.82 14.35
C THR A 25 6.20 -4.68 13.76
N VAL A 26 7.03 -5.23 14.63
CA VAL A 26 8.18 -6.08 14.26
C VAL A 26 7.82 -7.25 13.35
N LEU A 27 6.61 -7.79 13.47
CA LEU A 27 6.15 -8.91 12.66
C LEU A 27 5.41 -8.48 11.40
N ASN A 28 4.58 -7.43 11.48
CA ASN A 28 3.72 -7.04 10.38
C ASN A 28 4.53 -6.48 9.22
N ASP A 29 5.35 -5.45 9.47
CA ASP A 29 5.90 -4.64 8.40
C ASP A 29 6.86 -5.45 7.49
N PRO A 30 7.80 -6.27 8.03
CA PRO A 30 8.60 -7.16 7.19
C PRO A 30 7.78 -8.24 6.47
N THR A 31 6.70 -8.72 7.10
CA THR A 31 5.83 -9.72 6.49
C THR A 31 5.02 -9.11 5.34
N GLU A 32 4.54 -7.90 5.51
CA GLU A 32 3.84 -7.17 4.47
C GLU A 32 4.76 -6.83 3.29
N CYS A 33 5.99 -6.40 3.54
CA CYS A 33 6.99 -6.18 2.49
C CYS A 33 7.24 -7.45 1.67
N ARG A 34 7.40 -8.60 2.32
CA ARG A 34 7.49 -9.88 1.61
C ARG A 34 6.24 -10.21 0.80
N ALA A 35 5.05 -9.90 1.33
CA ALA A 35 3.79 -10.12 0.63
C ALA A 35 3.63 -9.21 -0.60
N ILE A 36 4.08 -7.96 -0.51
CA ILE A 36 4.12 -7.02 -1.63
C ILE A 36 5.08 -7.54 -2.71
N ARG A 37 6.30 -7.94 -2.33
CA ARG A 37 7.27 -8.54 -3.26
C ARG A 37 6.72 -9.79 -3.93
N HIS A 38 6.09 -10.67 -3.17
CA HIS A 38 5.49 -11.88 -3.74
C HIS A 38 4.37 -11.55 -4.75
N ALA A 39 3.56 -10.54 -4.48
CA ALA A 39 2.43 -10.18 -5.33
C ALA A 39 2.84 -9.42 -6.60
N LEU A 40 3.91 -8.63 -6.54
CA LEU A 40 4.34 -7.74 -7.62
C LEU A 40 5.58 -8.25 -8.37
N GLY A 41 6.26 -9.27 -7.84
CA GLY A 41 7.47 -9.83 -8.47
C GLY A 41 8.56 -8.78 -8.63
N ASP A 42 9.23 -8.78 -9.78
CA ASP A 42 10.33 -7.86 -10.08
C ASP A 42 9.92 -6.38 -10.08
N HIS A 43 8.63 -6.10 -10.28
CA HIS A 43 8.09 -4.75 -10.25
C HIS A 43 7.98 -4.15 -8.84
N ALA A 44 8.12 -4.95 -7.78
CA ALA A 44 7.95 -4.49 -6.40
C ALA A 44 8.92 -3.37 -5.99
N GLY A 45 10.11 -3.30 -6.60
CA GLY A 45 11.09 -2.24 -6.36
C GLY A 45 10.74 -0.89 -6.99
N GLU A 46 9.79 -0.86 -7.92
CA GLU A 46 9.36 0.35 -8.63
C GLU A 46 8.06 0.94 -8.07
N VAL A 47 7.41 0.22 -7.16
CA VAL A 47 6.13 0.61 -6.59
C VAL A 47 6.34 1.43 -5.34
N ALA A 48 5.77 2.63 -5.33
CA ALA A 48 5.78 3.49 -4.17
C ALA A 48 4.88 2.92 -3.06
N VAL A 49 5.36 2.90 -1.82
CA VAL A 49 4.65 2.35 -0.66
C VAL A 49 4.57 3.37 0.46
N SER A 50 3.45 3.52 1.11
CA SER A 50 3.37 4.27 2.37
C SER A 50 2.39 3.67 3.37
N GLY A 51 2.70 3.82 4.67
CA GLY A 51 1.81 3.53 5.78
C GLY A 51 1.18 4.81 6.31
N THR A 52 -0.13 5.00 6.10
CA THR A 52 -0.80 6.25 6.50
C THR A 52 -1.33 6.22 7.94
N LYS A 53 -1.25 5.08 8.64
CA LYS A 53 -1.73 4.95 10.02
C LYS A 53 -1.02 5.84 11.03
N GLY A 54 0.20 6.25 10.76
CA GLY A 54 0.92 7.24 11.55
C GLY A 54 0.22 8.60 11.64
N LEU A 55 -0.67 8.92 10.68
CA LEU A 55 -1.45 10.15 10.62
C LEU A 55 -2.82 10.01 11.31
N HIS A 56 -3.54 8.91 11.06
CA HIS A 56 -4.94 8.78 11.44
C HIS A 56 -5.20 7.68 12.47
N GLY A 57 -4.16 6.97 12.92
CA GLY A 57 -4.31 5.84 13.82
C GLY A 57 -4.87 4.59 13.11
N HIS A 58 -5.02 3.52 13.90
CA HIS A 58 -5.57 2.26 13.39
C HIS A 58 -7.06 2.17 13.71
N ALA A 59 -7.90 2.45 12.73
CA ALA A 59 -9.36 2.48 12.87
C ALA A 59 -10.02 1.09 12.74
N LEU A 60 -9.26 0.01 12.92
CA LEU A 60 -9.73 -1.38 12.88
C LEU A 60 -10.62 -1.65 11.64
N GLY A 61 -11.90 -1.95 11.83
CA GLY A 61 -12.83 -2.26 10.74
C GLY A 61 -13.08 -1.12 9.76
N ALA A 62 -12.86 0.14 10.16
CA ALA A 62 -13.00 1.31 9.29
C ALA A 62 -11.75 1.62 8.46
N THR A 63 -10.60 1.01 8.80
CA THR A 63 -9.31 1.28 8.14
C THR A 63 -9.38 1.15 6.62
N GLY A 64 -10.00 0.08 6.12
CA GLY A 64 -10.09 -0.13 4.67
C GLY A 64 -10.85 0.96 3.91
N ALA A 65 -11.90 1.52 4.52
CA ALA A 65 -12.65 2.64 3.93
C ALA A 65 -11.81 3.93 3.92
N MET A 66 -11.09 4.20 5.02
CA MET A 66 -10.20 5.37 5.12
C MET A 66 -9.06 5.28 4.11
N GLU A 67 -8.38 4.14 4.04
CA GLU A 67 -7.27 3.92 3.10
C GLU A 67 -7.74 3.97 1.63
N THR A 68 -8.95 3.50 1.34
CA THR A 68 -9.56 3.67 0.01
C THR A 68 -9.78 5.14 -0.34
N ALA A 69 -10.31 5.93 0.60
CA ALA A 69 -10.50 7.36 0.39
C ALA A 69 -9.16 8.09 0.18
N ILE A 70 -8.14 7.75 0.98
CA ILE A 70 -6.78 8.30 0.84
C ILE A 70 -6.22 7.97 -0.55
N CYS A 71 -6.34 6.73 -1.02
CA CYS A 71 -5.89 6.37 -2.36
C CYS A 71 -6.65 7.13 -3.46
N ALA A 72 -7.96 7.30 -3.33
CA ALA A 72 -8.75 8.08 -4.29
C ALA A 72 -8.29 9.55 -4.34
N MET A 73 -8.05 10.16 -3.18
CA MET A 73 -7.52 11.52 -3.09
C MET A 73 -6.09 11.64 -3.65
N ALA A 74 -5.25 10.64 -3.41
CA ALA A 74 -3.90 10.60 -3.97
C ALA A 74 -3.92 10.57 -5.51
N LEU A 75 -4.87 9.80 -6.07
CA LEU A 75 -5.12 9.77 -7.51
C LEU A 75 -5.55 11.12 -8.07
N GLU A 76 -6.56 11.73 -7.43
CA GLU A 76 -7.14 13.00 -7.86
C GLU A 76 -6.12 14.13 -7.82
N ARG A 77 -5.31 14.17 -6.77
CA ARG A 77 -4.35 15.24 -6.51
C ARG A 77 -2.99 15.02 -7.16
N GLY A 78 -2.69 13.84 -7.64
CA GLY A 78 -1.36 13.50 -8.15
C GLY A 78 -0.26 13.52 -7.07
N HIS A 79 -0.64 13.39 -5.80
CA HIS A 79 0.26 13.42 -4.66
C HIS A 79 0.09 12.17 -3.80
N LEU A 80 1.17 11.42 -3.61
CA LEU A 80 1.20 10.22 -2.79
C LEU A 80 1.51 10.60 -1.33
N PRO A 81 0.68 10.18 -0.37
CA PRO A 81 0.94 10.48 1.03
C PRO A 81 2.18 9.78 1.53
N GLY A 82 2.90 10.42 2.44
CA GLY A 82 4.08 9.86 3.08
C GLY A 82 3.75 8.97 4.27
N THR A 83 4.76 8.23 4.71
CA THR A 83 4.75 7.49 5.97
C THR A 83 5.14 8.43 7.09
N ALA A 84 4.13 8.91 7.83
CA ALA A 84 4.35 9.86 8.92
C ALA A 84 5.24 9.25 10.02
N ASN A 85 6.09 10.10 10.60
CA ASN A 85 7.01 9.73 11.67
C ASN A 85 8.07 8.67 11.30
N LEU A 86 8.24 8.36 10.02
CA LEU A 86 9.33 7.52 9.56
C LEU A 86 10.66 8.30 9.69
N ILE A 87 11.53 7.85 10.60
CA ILE A 87 12.88 8.42 10.81
C ILE A 87 13.91 7.46 10.24
N ASP A 88 13.93 6.23 10.74
CA ASP A 88 14.86 5.19 10.34
C ASP A 88 14.07 4.01 9.74
N PRO A 89 14.16 3.80 8.41
CA PRO A 89 13.54 2.64 7.79
C PRO A 89 14.15 1.33 8.29
N ASP A 90 13.31 0.35 8.61
CA ASP A 90 13.78 -0.99 8.93
C ASP A 90 14.42 -1.62 7.68
N PRO A 91 15.69 -2.08 7.73
CA PRO A 91 16.34 -2.75 6.62
C PRO A 91 15.59 -3.98 6.06
N ALA A 92 14.72 -4.60 6.86
CA ALA A 92 13.86 -5.69 6.42
C ALA A 92 12.67 -5.21 5.56
N CYS A 93 12.43 -3.90 5.52
CA CYS A 93 11.38 -3.25 4.73
C CYS A 93 12.01 -2.54 3.51
N ASP A 94 12.62 -3.31 2.62
CA ASP A 94 13.45 -2.86 1.50
C ASP A 94 12.66 -2.45 0.23
N LEU A 95 11.51 -1.81 0.40
CA LEU A 95 10.67 -1.25 -0.67
C LEU A 95 10.89 0.26 -0.83
N ASP A 96 10.35 0.86 -1.89
CA ASP A 96 10.34 2.32 -2.07
C ASP A 96 9.33 2.98 -1.12
N ILE A 97 9.69 3.09 0.15
CA ILE A 97 8.83 3.67 1.17
C ILE A 97 8.90 5.20 1.09
N ILE A 98 7.74 5.82 0.90
CA ILE A 98 7.62 7.28 0.77
C ILE A 98 7.89 7.93 2.13
N PRO A 99 8.88 8.84 2.24
CA PRO A 99 9.22 9.52 3.48
C PRO A 99 8.10 10.48 3.95
N PRO A 100 8.19 11.00 5.18
CA PRO A 100 7.27 12.03 5.66
C PRO A 100 7.20 13.22 4.70
N GLY A 101 6.00 13.77 4.50
CA GLY A 101 5.74 14.85 3.55
C GLY A 101 5.19 14.39 2.21
N GLY A 102 5.30 13.11 1.91
CA GLY A 102 4.76 12.56 0.67
C GLY A 102 5.63 12.80 -0.55
N ARG A 103 5.09 12.47 -1.72
CA ARG A 103 5.78 12.59 -3.00
C ARG A 103 4.80 12.95 -4.11
N ASP A 104 5.16 13.94 -4.91
CA ASP A 104 4.41 14.22 -6.12
C ASP A 104 4.63 13.11 -7.16
N ARG A 105 3.57 12.77 -7.85
CA ARG A 105 3.61 11.80 -8.92
C ARG A 105 4.29 12.43 -10.13
N SER A 106 5.58 12.17 -10.32
CA SER A 106 6.32 12.60 -11.50
C SER A 106 5.94 11.72 -12.70
N GLY A 107 5.30 12.33 -13.71
CA GLY A 107 5.08 11.72 -15.03
C GLY A 107 3.80 10.90 -15.15
N ARG A 108 3.45 10.60 -16.40
CA ARG A 108 2.33 9.76 -16.82
C ARG A 108 2.56 8.30 -16.43
N ALA A 109 2.42 7.98 -15.17
CA ALA A 109 2.13 6.60 -14.86
C ALA A 109 0.63 6.40 -15.13
N SER A 110 0.31 5.82 -16.28
CA SER A 110 -0.99 5.25 -16.58
C SER A 110 -1.23 3.97 -15.76
N GLY A 111 -0.72 3.92 -14.54
CA GLY A 111 -0.93 2.82 -13.63
C GLY A 111 -2.23 3.01 -12.87
N ALA A 112 -3.08 2.01 -12.91
CA ALA A 112 -4.29 1.99 -12.09
C ALA A 112 -3.88 1.94 -10.62
N PHE A 113 -4.30 2.95 -9.86
CA PHE A 113 -4.23 2.88 -8.42
C PHE A 113 -5.30 1.93 -7.92
N ARG A 114 -4.91 0.99 -7.09
CA ARG A 114 -5.89 0.19 -6.38
C ARG A 114 -5.50 0.05 -4.93
N CYS A 115 -6.30 0.67 -4.12
CA CYS A 115 -6.46 0.32 -2.72
C CYS A 115 -7.56 -0.74 -2.64
N ARG A 116 -7.30 -1.86 -1.98
CA ARG A 116 -8.35 -2.82 -1.67
C ARG A 116 -8.31 -3.15 -0.19
N PRO A 117 -9.41 -2.93 0.53
CA PRO A 117 -9.56 -3.51 1.85
C PRO A 117 -9.49 -5.03 1.73
N VAL A 118 -8.66 -5.65 2.55
CA VAL A 118 -8.64 -7.10 2.71
C VAL A 118 -10.02 -7.50 3.23
N ARG A 119 -10.84 -8.14 2.39
CA ARG A 119 -12.05 -8.78 2.91
C ARG A 119 -11.61 -9.95 3.79
N PRO A 120 -12.09 -10.04 5.02
CA PRO A 120 -11.92 -11.27 5.77
C PRO A 120 -12.52 -12.41 4.93
N ARG A 121 -11.79 -13.50 4.77
CA ARG A 121 -12.38 -14.73 4.25
C ARG A 121 -13.62 -15.01 5.11
N ARG A 122 -14.77 -15.18 4.49
CA ARG A 122 -15.88 -15.86 5.18
C ARG A 122 -15.28 -17.20 5.59
N ALA A 123 -15.34 -17.49 6.87
CA ALA A 123 -15.22 -18.87 7.31
C ALA A 123 -16.48 -19.54 6.74
N ASP A 124 -16.32 -20.17 5.57
CA ASP A 124 -17.33 -21.04 5.04
C ASP A 124 -17.34 -22.21 6.00
N GLY A 125 -18.31 -22.15 6.91
CA GLY A 125 -18.54 -23.18 7.88
C GLY A 125 -18.81 -24.50 7.17
N ALA A 126 -18.12 -25.52 7.66
CA ALA A 126 -18.49 -26.90 7.44
C ALA A 126 -19.89 -27.16 8.02
#